data_87d01ecc61a02910aeeb6a966cdd2065
#
_entry.id   87d01ecc61a02910aeeb6a966cdd2065
#
_cell.length_a   1.000
_cell.length_b   1.000
_cell.length_c   1.000
_cell.angle_alpha   90.00
_cell.angle_beta   90.00
_cell.angle_gamma   90.00
#
_symmetry.space_group_name_H-M   'P 1'
#
loop_
_entity.id
_entity.type
_entity.pdbx_description
1 polymer ?
#
loop_
_entity_poly.entity_id
_entity_poly.type
_entity_poly.pdbx_seq_one_letter_code
_entity_poly.pdbx_strand_id
1 'polypeptide(L)'
;MISIYPTWYDDFQCKADRCEHTCCQTWEIDIDLASYARYRELTGPFGERLRASIAGEGDHHYFALNEQGYCPLLEASGLCSLVLAKGEDYLCDICHHHPRFYGYVKDGTDRTIELAGVGLACEKTCELLSAPVTSLEKAVCVPTSDTGISEIVGAMDVPEEDTLYLTVGEEHKIYGYTTVDRLLAQLGIDCTKEDMAFVPLPNEADYLMLLSILETTEPIHQAWTEGLSWLTAHIHDVVARAEHYQTVYDSALFQRLYQYIIYRHIPRLADVSLEALLAYGRDSAEYIFMMAAVHGHELVQMARWSEQIEYDTDNVARLLGIYESMFS
;
A
#
# COMPACT_ATOMS: atom_id res chain seq x y z
N MET A 1 -10.74 18.62 -8.97
CA MET A 1 -10.22 17.34 -9.57
C MET A 1 -10.92 16.22 -8.85
N ILE A 2 -11.43 15.21 -9.57
CA ILE A 2 -12.05 14.06 -8.93
C ILE A 2 -10.98 13.22 -8.28
N SER A 3 -11.21 12.87 -7.03
CA SER A 3 -10.35 11.97 -6.26
C SER A 3 -11.14 10.71 -5.90
N ILE A 4 -10.50 9.55 -6.03
CA ILE A 4 -11.03 8.24 -5.64
C ILE A 4 -10.12 7.71 -4.54
N TYR A 5 -10.70 7.26 -3.44
CA TYR A 5 -9.94 6.79 -2.27
C TYR A 5 -10.77 5.77 -1.46
N PRO A 6 -10.14 4.89 -0.67
CA PRO A 6 -10.85 3.94 0.18
C PRO A 6 -11.83 4.64 1.12
N THR A 7 -12.98 4.05 1.39
CA THR A 7 -14.03 4.64 2.23
C THR A 7 -13.55 4.98 3.65
N TRP A 8 -12.50 4.31 4.12
CA TRP A 8 -11.86 4.54 5.42
C TRP A 8 -10.67 5.51 5.37
N TYR A 9 -10.38 6.15 4.22
CA TYR A 9 -9.21 7.01 4.04
C TYR A 9 -9.17 8.18 5.03
N ASP A 10 -10.31 8.80 5.30
CA ASP A 10 -10.42 9.92 6.24
C ASP A 10 -10.35 9.47 7.71
N ASP A 11 -10.56 8.17 7.99
CA ASP A 11 -10.42 7.58 9.33
C ASP A 11 -8.95 7.29 9.68
N PHE A 12 -8.04 7.48 8.73
CA PHE A 12 -6.63 7.23 8.96
C PHE A 12 -6.04 8.25 9.93
N GLN A 13 -5.59 7.73 11.07
CA GLN A 13 -4.82 8.47 12.07
C GLN A 13 -3.61 7.66 12.50
N CYS A 14 -2.40 8.25 12.41
CA CYS A 14 -1.16 7.59 12.82
C CYS A 14 -1.24 7.10 14.28
N LYS A 15 -0.79 5.87 14.52
CA LYS A 15 -0.72 5.26 15.86
C LYS A 15 0.44 5.80 16.70
N ALA A 16 1.44 6.42 16.05
CA ALA A 16 2.65 6.95 16.66
C ALA A 16 3.39 5.88 17.51
N ASP A 17 3.52 6.12 18.83
CA ASP A 17 4.19 5.24 19.79
C ASP A 17 3.45 3.92 20.08
N ARG A 18 2.25 3.74 19.53
CA ARG A 18 1.47 2.50 19.68
C ARG A 18 1.70 1.49 18.55
N CYS A 19 2.55 1.82 17.58
CA CYS A 19 2.95 0.86 16.55
C CYS A 19 3.88 -0.21 17.16
N GLU A 20 3.66 -1.48 16.82
CA GLU A 20 4.58 -2.56 17.15
C GLU A 20 5.82 -2.51 16.23
N HIS A 21 5.63 -2.04 15.00
CA HIS A 21 6.65 -1.88 13.99
C HIS A 21 6.65 -0.44 13.48
N THR A 22 7.69 0.33 13.82
CA THR A 22 7.78 1.73 13.40
C THR A 22 8.14 1.87 11.93
N CYS A 23 7.51 2.82 11.23
CA CYS A 23 7.91 3.21 9.87
C CYS A 23 9.18 4.09 9.83
N CYS A 24 9.71 4.50 10.99
CA CYS A 24 10.94 5.29 11.11
C CYS A 24 12.20 4.41 11.12
N GLN A 25 12.27 3.41 10.24
CA GLN A 25 13.38 2.45 10.15
C GLN A 25 13.53 1.95 8.72
N THR A 26 14.70 1.39 8.42
CA THR A 26 15.03 0.58 7.24
C THR A 26 15.15 1.31 5.91
N TRP A 27 14.58 2.47 5.74
CA TRP A 27 14.67 3.28 4.53
C TRP A 27 15.13 4.71 4.83
N GLU A 28 15.93 5.26 3.95
CA GLU A 28 16.38 6.64 4.03
C GLU A 28 15.24 7.57 3.63
N ILE A 29 15.02 8.59 4.45
CA ILE A 29 13.94 9.56 4.25
C ILE A 29 14.52 10.81 3.63
N ASP A 30 14.23 11.04 2.36
CA ASP A 30 14.62 12.25 1.66
C ASP A 30 13.94 13.48 2.26
N ILE A 31 14.69 14.57 2.32
CA ILE A 31 14.25 15.84 2.88
C ILE A 31 14.13 16.84 1.73
N ASP A 32 12.92 17.35 1.51
CA ASP A 32 12.67 18.40 0.53
C ASP A 32 13.47 19.68 0.86
N LEU A 33 13.81 20.46 -0.18
CA LEU A 33 14.67 21.64 -0.04
C LEU A 33 14.09 22.70 0.89
N ALA A 34 12.77 22.85 0.95
CA ALA A 34 12.11 23.81 1.84
C ALA A 34 12.24 23.41 3.30
N SER A 35 12.02 22.13 3.60
CA SER A 35 12.24 21.56 4.93
C SER A 35 13.71 21.61 5.34
N TYR A 36 14.63 21.27 4.42
CA TYR A 36 16.05 21.38 4.68
C TYR A 36 16.48 22.81 5.05
N ALA A 37 16.00 23.81 4.29
CA ALA A 37 16.26 25.21 4.61
C ALA A 37 15.75 25.58 6.02
N ARG A 38 14.51 25.17 6.38
CA ARG A 38 13.96 25.38 7.73
C ARG A 38 14.80 24.70 8.82
N TYR A 39 15.29 23.49 8.58
CA TYR A 39 16.11 22.74 9.54
C TYR A 39 17.47 23.39 9.81
N ARG A 40 18.06 24.00 8.78
CA ARG A 40 19.32 24.75 8.92
C ARG A 40 19.21 25.99 9.80
N GLU A 41 18.04 26.63 9.81
CA GLU A 41 17.79 27.84 10.61
C GLU A 41 17.53 27.56 12.09
N LEU A 42 17.23 26.31 12.45
CA LEU A 42 16.98 25.94 13.84
C LEU A 42 18.25 26.08 14.68
N THR A 43 18.14 26.81 15.79
CA THR A 43 19.24 27.06 16.73
C THR A 43 19.06 26.27 18.03
N GLY A 44 20.14 26.20 18.82
CA GLY A 44 20.16 25.49 20.08
C GLY A 44 20.43 23.99 19.92
N PRO A 45 20.48 23.25 21.06
CA PRO A 45 20.90 21.84 21.07
C PRO A 45 20.09 20.93 20.17
N PHE A 46 18.79 21.17 20.07
CA PHE A 46 17.94 20.39 19.16
C PHE A 46 18.26 20.65 17.69
N GLY A 47 18.45 21.93 17.30
CA GLY A 47 18.82 22.28 15.93
C GLY A 47 20.19 21.73 15.53
N GLU A 48 21.15 21.68 16.46
CA GLU A 48 22.47 21.05 16.25
C GLU A 48 22.33 19.54 16.03
N ARG A 49 21.54 18.85 16.85
CA ARG A 49 21.27 17.41 16.70
C ARG A 49 20.57 17.11 15.37
N LEU A 50 19.54 17.90 15.02
CA LEU A 50 18.81 17.72 13.77
C LEU A 50 19.74 17.84 12.56
N ARG A 51 20.57 18.89 12.50
CA ARG A 51 21.55 19.04 11.41
C ARG A 51 22.57 17.92 11.34
N ALA A 52 23.02 17.40 12.49
CA ALA A 52 23.93 16.26 12.56
C ALA A 52 23.31 14.94 12.09
N SER A 53 21.99 14.87 12.07
CA SER A 53 21.23 13.70 11.60
C SER A 53 20.99 13.70 10.10
N ILE A 54 21.35 14.78 9.39
CA ILE A 54 21.15 14.94 7.96
C ILE A 54 22.44 14.64 7.21
N ALA A 55 22.36 13.78 6.22
CA ALA A 55 23.41 13.49 5.26
C ALA A 55 22.99 13.97 3.85
N GLY A 56 23.90 13.81 2.88
CA GLY A 56 23.68 14.17 1.48
C GLY A 56 24.51 15.33 1.00
N GLU A 57 24.49 15.58 -0.31
CA GLU A 57 25.24 16.63 -1.00
C GLU A 57 24.37 17.33 -2.05
N GLY A 58 24.68 18.59 -2.31
CA GLY A 58 23.96 19.38 -3.32
C GLY A 58 22.49 19.61 -2.92
N ASP A 59 21.57 19.15 -3.75
CA ASP A 59 20.14 19.27 -3.53
C ASP A 59 19.50 17.99 -2.97
N HIS A 60 20.31 16.94 -2.75
CA HIS A 60 19.86 15.67 -2.17
C HIS A 60 20.25 15.57 -0.71
N HIS A 61 19.29 15.63 0.18
CA HIS A 61 19.45 15.52 1.62
C HIS A 61 18.48 14.49 2.20
N TYR A 62 18.96 13.71 3.17
CA TYR A 62 18.17 12.67 3.82
C TYR A 62 18.54 12.49 5.29
N PHE A 63 17.67 11.87 6.07
CA PHE A 63 17.98 11.45 7.43
C PHE A 63 18.82 10.17 7.39
N ALA A 64 20.09 10.27 7.81
CA ALA A 64 21.00 9.13 7.87
C ALA A 64 20.56 8.18 8.99
N LEU A 65 20.26 6.93 8.62
CA LEU A 65 19.90 5.91 9.61
C LEU A 65 21.07 5.64 10.59
N ASN A 66 20.75 5.29 11.82
CA ASN A 66 21.74 4.85 12.78
C ASN A 66 22.22 3.40 12.46
N GLU A 67 23.20 2.90 13.21
CA GLU A 67 23.78 1.56 13.03
C GLU A 67 22.74 0.42 13.14
N GLN A 68 21.61 0.66 13.79
CA GLN A 68 20.52 -0.28 13.95
C GLN A 68 19.43 -0.13 12.86
N GLY A 69 19.62 0.79 11.91
CA GLY A 69 18.69 1.03 10.82
C GLY A 69 17.49 1.91 11.19
N TYR A 70 17.54 2.66 12.29
CA TYR A 70 16.47 3.57 12.70
C TYR A 70 16.77 5.02 12.33
N CYS A 71 15.70 5.77 12.07
CA CYS A 71 15.77 7.22 11.94
C CYS A 71 16.39 7.84 13.22
N PRO A 72 17.39 8.74 13.10
CA PRO A 72 18.08 9.34 14.27
C PRO A 72 17.17 10.25 15.11
N LEU A 73 15.99 10.59 14.60
CA LEU A 73 14.98 11.40 15.29
C LEU A 73 13.97 10.56 16.07
N LEU A 74 14.00 9.22 15.92
CA LEU A 74 13.16 8.32 16.69
C LEU A 74 13.67 8.24 18.13
N GLU A 75 12.83 8.61 19.08
CA GLU A 75 13.11 8.51 20.52
C GLU A 75 12.81 7.09 21.04
N ALA A 76 13.38 6.75 22.18
CA ALA A 76 13.09 5.48 22.85
C ALA A 76 11.62 5.29 23.24
N SER A 77 10.85 6.37 23.25
CA SER A 77 9.40 6.37 23.46
C SER A 77 8.61 5.94 22.22
N GLY A 78 9.24 5.73 21.06
CA GLY A 78 8.57 5.51 19.78
C GLY A 78 8.07 6.79 19.08
N LEU A 79 8.31 7.96 19.67
CA LEU A 79 7.89 9.25 19.10
C LEU A 79 9.04 9.95 18.36
N CYS A 80 8.68 10.76 17.37
CA CYS A 80 9.62 11.59 16.62
C CYS A 80 10.02 12.81 17.43
N SER A 81 11.32 13.00 17.69
CA SER A 81 11.84 14.17 18.41
C SER A 81 11.60 15.50 17.71
N LEU A 82 11.48 15.50 16.37
CA LEU A 82 11.13 16.70 15.61
C LEU A 82 9.68 17.12 15.91
N VAL A 83 8.75 16.17 15.91
CA VAL A 83 7.35 16.43 16.27
C VAL A 83 7.23 16.89 17.71
N LEU A 84 7.94 16.23 18.64
CA LEU A 84 7.94 16.62 20.07
C LEU A 84 8.46 18.05 20.29
N ALA A 85 9.48 18.47 19.53
CA ALA A 85 10.13 19.77 19.71
C ALA A 85 9.44 20.92 18.94
N LYS A 86 8.80 20.63 17.80
CA LYS A 86 8.34 21.64 16.84
C LYS A 86 6.91 21.43 16.33
N GLY A 87 6.31 20.26 16.52
CA GLY A 87 5.01 19.90 15.96
C GLY A 87 5.10 19.25 14.57
N GLU A 88 3.99 18.71 14.11
CA GLU A 88 3.87 17.97 12.84
C GLU A 88 4.12 18.86 11.62
N ASP A 89 3.82 20.17 11.69
CA ASP A 89 4.06 21.13 10.61
C ASP A 89 5.56 21.27 10.25
N TYR A 90 6.45 20.78 11.09
CA TYR A 90 7.88 20.77 10.83
C TYR A 90 8.38 19.51 10.13
N LEU A 91 7.56 18.51 9.95
CA LEU A 91 7.94 17.32 9.18
C LEU A 91 8.30 17.71 7.74
N CYS A 92 9.25 16.98 7.13
CA CYS A 92 9.48 17.06 5.69
C CYS A 92 8.32 16.40 4.95
N ASP A 93 8.20 16.69 3.64
CA ASP A 93 7.07 16.24 2.83
C ASP A 93 6.85 14.74 2.91
N ILE A 94 7.91 13.94 2.83
CA ILE A 94 7.80 12.48 2.93
C ILE A 94 7.23 12.05 4.30
N CYS A 95 7.79 12.56 5.41
CA CYS A 95 7.28 12.22 6.74
C CYS A 95 5.85 12.70 6.98
N HIS A 96 5.48 13.87 6.42
CA HIS A 96 4.14 14.43 6.56
C HIS A 96 3.09 13.63 5.80
N HIS A 97 3.43 13.19 4.59
CA HIS A 97 2.50 12.44 3.74
C HIS A 97 2.52 10.93 4.00
N HIS A 98 3.63 10.39 4.53
CA HIS A 98 3.72 8.96 4.80
C HIS A 98 2.58 8.48 5.72
N PRO A 99 1.95 7.35 5.43
CA PRO A 99 2.18 6.42 4.31
C PRO A 99 1.21 6.62 3.12
N ARG A 100 0.71 7.82 2.90
CA ARG A 100 -0.21 8.12 1.79
C ARG A 100 0.49 8.00 0.44
N PHE A 101 -0.25 7.52 -0.54
CA PHE A 101 0.16 7.50 -1.94
C PHE A 101 -0.88 8.19 -2.82
N TYR A 102 -0.42 8.69 -3.95
CA TYR A 102 -1.24 9.32 -4.97
C TYR A 102 -0.84 8.78 -6.33
N GLY A 103 -1.83 8.42 -7.15
CA GLY A 103 -1.66 8.03 -8.53
C GLY A 103 -2.63 8.82 -9.41
N TYR A 104 -2.33 8.93 -10.68
CA TYR A 104 -3.16 9.68 -11.63
C TYR A 104 -3.45 8.83 -12.84
N VAL A 105 -4.71 8.78 -13.23
CA VAL A 105 -5.17 8.10 -14.43
C VAL A 105 -6.06 9.02 -15.26
N LYS A 106 -6.23 8.69 -16.54
CA LYS A 106 -7.16 9.40 -17.40
C LYS A 106 -8.34 8.50 -17.74
N ASP A 107 -9.54 9.05 -17.67
CA ASP A 107 -10.73 8.37 -18.17
C ASP A 107 -10.87 8.50 -19.70
N GLY A 108 -11.89 7.85 -20.27
CA GLY A 108 -12.15 7.90 -21.72
C GLY A 108 -12.46 9.29 -22.29
N THR A 109 -12.62 10.32 -21.42
CA THR A 109 -12.84 11.73 -21.79
C THR A 109 -11.61 12.61 -21.62
N ASP A 110 -10.43 12.02 -21.38
CA ASP A 110 -9.14 12.69 -21.08
C ASP A 110 -9.14 13.47 -19.75
N ARG A 111 -10.16 13.25 -18.89
CA ARG A 111 -10.20 13.83 -17.56
C ARG A 111 -9.23 13.10 -16.64
N THR A 112 -8.42 13.86 -15.88
CA THR A 112 -7.53 13.30 -14.87
C THR A 112 -8.32 12.97 -13.60
N ILE A 113 -8.18 11.72 -13.15
CA ILE A 113 -8.71 11.20 -11.89
C ILE A 113 -7.51 10.92 -10.98
N GLU A 114 -7.56 11.41 -9.76
CA GLU A 114 -6.61 11.09 -8.70
C GLU A 114 -7.05 9.82 -7.97
N LEU A 115 -6.13 8.89 -7.81
CA LEU A 115 -6.29 7.70 -6.97
C LEU A 115 -5.44 7.90 -5.72
N ALA A 116 -6.08 8.05 -4.57
CA ALA A 116 -5.39 8.27 -3.31
C ALA A 116 -5.58 7.07 -2.36
N GLY A 117 -4.60 6.80 -1.54
CA GLY A 117 -4.70 5.72 -0.56
C GLY A 117 -3.63 5.81 0.51
N VAL A 118 -3.57 4.80 1.37
CA VAL A 118 -2.63 4.69 2.49
C VAL A 118 -1.87 3.36 2.38
N GLY A 119 -0.54 3.40 2.34
CA GLY A 119 0.31 2.23 2.12
C GLY A 119 0.14 1.14 3.16
N LEU A 120 0.17 -0.12 2.72
CA LEU A 120 0.00 -1.30 3.59
C LEU A 120 1.17 -1.50 4.57
N ALA A 121 2.33 -0.89 4.34
CA ALA A 121 3.44 -0.94 5.29
C ALA A 121 3.11 -0.29 6.65
N CYS A 122 2.00 0.46 6.74
CA CYS A 122 1.48 1.00 7.98
C CYS A 122 0.49 0.05 8.64
N GLU A 123 0.75 -0.34 9.89
CA GLU A 123 -0.15 -1.19 10.68
C GLU A 123 -1.58 -0.64 10.74
N LYS A 124 -1.72 0.68 10.86
CA LYS A 124 -3.04 1.32 10.91
C LYS A 124 -3.84 1.12 9.62
N THR A 125 -3.16 1.13 8.48
CA THR A 125 -3.78 0.83 7.19
C THR A 125 -4.31 -0.60 7.16
N CYS A 126 -3.50 -1.57 7.63
CA CYS A 126 -3.91 -2.97 7.68
C CYS A 126 -5.12 -3.17 8.60
N GLU A 127 -5.16 -2.49 9.76
CA GLU A 127 -6.33 -2.49 10.66
C GLU A 127 -7.58 -1.93 9.97
N LEU A 128 -7.46 -0.81 9.25
CA LEU A 128 -8.60 -0.19 8.57
C LEU A 128 -9.11 -1.06 7.41
N LEU A 129 -8.21 -1.65 6.64
CA LEU A 129 -8.58 -2.57 5.56
C LEU A 129 -9.22 -3.86 6.08
N SER A 130 -8.83 -4.32 7.28
CA SER A 130 -9.43 -5.52 7.90
C SER A 130 -10.85 -5.29 8.40
N ALA A 131 -11.22 -4.05 8.71
CA ALA A 131 -12.55 -3.73 9.18
C ALA A 131 -13.58 -3.78 8.04
N PRO A 132 -14.70 -4.51 8.21
CA PRO A 132 -15.75 -4.53 7.18
C PRO A 132 -16.45 -3.18 7.10
N VAL A 133 -16.88 -2.80 5.90
CA VAL A 133 -17.73 -1.62 5.69
C VAL A 133 -19.15 -1.98 6.13
N THR A 134 -19.61 -1.37 7.21
CA THR A 134 -20.94 -1.65 7.79
C THR A 134 -22.04 -0.75 7.24
N SER A 135 -21.67 0.43 6.74
CA SER A 135 -22.61 1.39 6.14
C SER A 135 -21.87 2.31 5.18
N LEU A 136 -22.56 2.74 4.14
CA LEU A 136 -22.10 3.80 3.25
C LEU A 136 -22.95 5.04 3.52
N GLU A 137 -22.32 6.19 3.65
CA GLU A 137 -23.04 7.45 3.81
C GLU A 137 -23.87 7.75 2.56
N LYS A 138 -24.97 8.50 2.71
CA LYS A 138 -25.75 8.90 1.52
C LYS A 138 -24.91 9.81 0.64
N ALA A 139 -24.69 9.39 -0.60
CA ALA A 139 -24.07 10.20 -1.62
C ALA A 139 -24.77 11.57 -1.74
N VAL A 140 -23.99 12.61 -1.83
CA VAL A 140 -24.52 13.93 -2.23
C VAL A 140 -24.89 13.83 -3.71
N CYS A 141 -26.07 14.35 -4.11
CA CYS A 141 -26.50 14.33 -5.52
C CYS A 141 -25.39 14.81 -6.44
N VAL A 142 -25.00 13.93 -7.36
CA VAL A 142 -24.06 14.28 -8.44
C VAL A 142 -24.70 15.41 -9.27
N PRO A 143 -24.00 16.52 -9.55
CA PRO A 143 -24.51 17.55 -10.42
C PRO A 143 -24.90 16.93 -11.77
N THR A 144 -26.12 17.17 -12.24
CA THR A 144 -26.65 16.62 -13.51
C THR A 144 -25.87 17.05 -14.76
N SER A 145 -24.91 17.96 -14.61
CA SER A 145 -24.03 18.46 -15.67
C SER A 145 -22.75 17.65 -15.85
N ASP A 146 -22.42 16.70 -14.93
CA ASP A 146 -21.20 15.89 -15.01
C ASP A 146 -21.56 14.40 -15.21
N THR A 147 -21.84 14.05 -16.46
CA THR A 147 -22.20 12.66 -16.84
C THR A 147 -21.12 11.64 -16.51
N GLY A 148 -19.83 12.04 -16.51
CA GLY A 148 -18.74 11.14 -16.24
C GLY A 148 -18.64 10.68 -14.78
N ILE A 149 -19.08 11.50 -13.81
CA ILE A 149 -19.10 11.11 -12.39
C ILE A 149 -20.24 10.11 -12.14
N SER A 150 -21.41 10.32 -12.76
CA SER A 150 -22.55 9.42 -12.58
C SER A 150 -22.30 8.00 -13.10
N GLU A 151 -21.36 7.85 -14.03
CA GLU A 151 -20.96 6.54 -14.57
C GLU A 151 -19.99 5.81 -13.61
N ILE A 152 -19.14 6.55 -12.89
CA ILE A 152 -18.22 5.99 -11.89
C ILE A 152 -18.98 5.55 -10.63
N VAL A 153 -19.96 6.35 -10.22
CA VAL A 153 -20.74 6.10 -9.00
C VAL A 153 -21.78 5.02 -9.24
N GLY A 154 -21.69 3.91 -8.54
CA GLY A 154 -22.69 2.85 -8.55
C GLY A 154 -23.76 3.03 -7.47
N ALA A 155 -24.98 2.56 -7.74
CA ALA A 155 -25.98 2.38 -6.69
C ALA A 155 -25.56 1.19 -5.81
N MET A 156 -25.33 1.44 -4.54
CA MET A 156 -24.97 0.43 -3.55
C MET A 156 -25.91 0.56 -2.36
N ASP A 157 -26.84 -0.37 -2.28
CA ASP A 157 -27.87 -0.33 -1.22
C ASP A 157 -27.37 -0.95 0.09
N VAL A 158 -26.58 -2.02 -0.01
CA VAL A 158 -25.99 -2.72 1.16
C VAL A 158 -24.55 -3.10 0.83
N PRO A 159 -23.57 -2.78 1.70
CA PRO A 159 -22.19 -3.20 1.50
C PRO A 159 -22.03 -4.73 1.58
N GLU A 160 -21.22 -5.30 0.67
CA GLU A 160 -20.74 -6.68 0.73
C GLU A 160 -19.45 -6.72 1.55
N GLU A 161 -19.31 -7.67 2.46
CA GLU A 161 -18.20 -7.72 3.43
C GLU A 161 -16.83 -7.92 2.77
N ASP A 162 -16.81 -8.64 1.66
CA ASP A 162 -15.61 -9.00 0.89
C ASP A 162 -15.22 -7.98 -0.20
N THR A 163 -15.94 -6.86 -0.28
CA THR A 163 -15.72 -5.86 -1.32
C THR A 163 -15.01 -4.63 -0.79
N LEU A 164 -13.97 -4.19 -1.50
CA LEU A 164 -13.33 -2.90 -1.28
C LEU A 164 -14.17 -1.79 -1.90
N TYR A 165 -14.75 -0.95 -1.07
CA TYR A 165 -15.47 0.24 -1.51
C TYR A 165 -14.54 1.46 -1.54
N LEU A 166 -14.68 2.22 -2.62
CA LEU A 166 -13.94 3.44 -2.87
C LEU A 166 -14.91 4.63 -2.89
N THR A 167 -14.55 5.69 -2.21
CA THR A 167 -15.25 6.98 -2.26
C THR A 167 -14.87 7.71 -3.54
N VAL A 168 -15.87 8.26 -4.22
CA VAL A 168 -15.68 9.19 -5.35
C VAL A 168 -16.05 10.58 -4.87
N GLY A 169 -15.12 11.51 -4.90
CA GLY A 169 -15.35 12.84 -4.36
C GLY A 169 -14.51 13.94 -5.03
N GLU A 170 -14.72 15.16 -4.58
CA GLU A 170 -13.97 16.34 -4.97
C GLU A 170 -14.02 17.35 -3.82
N GLU A 171 -12.86 17.84 -3.36
CA GLU A 171 -12.77 18.93 -2.36
C GLU A 171 -13.73 18.76 -1.17
N HIS A 172 -13.67 17.61 -0.47
CA HIS A 172 -14.53 17.27 0.68
C HIS A 172 -16.01 17.00 0.37
N LYS A 173 -16.39 16.89 -0.92
CA LYS A 173 -17.73 16.46 -1.32
C LYS A 173 -17.68 15.02 -1.77
N ILE A 174 -18.49 14.18 -1.15
CA ILE A 174 -18.69 12.80 -1.58
C ILE A 174 -19.80 12.77 -2.62
N TYR A 175 -19.48 12.31 -3.83
CA TYR A 175 -20.45 12.10 -4.90
C TYR A 175 -21.10 10.72 -4.79
N GLY A 176 -20.36 9.73 -4.32
CA GLY A 176 -20.83 8.37 -4.13
C GLY A 176 -19.68 7.39 -3.97
N TYR A 177 -19.96 6.14 -4.30
CA TYR A 177 -19.04 5.03 -4.10
C TYR A 177 -18.89 4.20 -5.37
N THR A 178 -17.74 3.56 -5.51
CA THR A 178 -17.44 2.63 -6.59
C THR A 178 -16.66 1.43 -6.06
N THR A 179 -16.40 0.45 -6.92
CA THR A 179 -15.57 -0.72 -6.68
C THR A 179 -14.42 -0.74 -7.69
N VAL A 180 -13.42 -1.57 -7.48
CA VAL A 180 -12.22 -1.61 -8.34
C VAL A 180 -12.58 -2.05 -9.77
N ASP A 181 -13.41 -3.07 -9.92
CA ASP A 181 -13.90 -3.53 -11.22
C ASP A 181 -14.65 -2.45 -11.99
N ARG A 182 -15.54 -1.71 -11.32
CA ARG A 182 -16.27 -0.58 -11.94
C ARG A 182 -15.35 0.58 -12.30
N LEU A 183 -14.37 0.87 -11.45
CA LEU A 183 -13.36 1.88 -11.76
C LEU A 183 -12.58 1.51 -13.02
N LEU A 184 -12.13 0.26 -13.13
CA LEU A 184 -11.43 -0.25 -14.32
C LEU A 184 -12.30 -0.18 -15.57
N ALA A 185 -13.57 -0.60 -15.47
CA ALA A 185 -14.53 -0.48 -16.58
C ALA A 185 -14.70 0.98 -17.03
N GLN A 186 -14.71 1.94 -16.10
CA GLN A 186 -14.77 3.37 -16.40
C GLN A 186 -13.52 3.88 -17.12
N LEU A 187 -12.38 3.28 -16.86
CA LEU A 187 -11.13 3.57 -17.57
C LEU A 187 -11.07 2.88 -18.96
N GLY A 188 -12.13 2.17 -19.36
CA GLY A 188 -12.20 1.44 -20.62
C GLY A 188 -11.50 0.08 -20.58
N ILE A 189 -11.25 -0.46 -19.38
CA ILE A 189 -10.59 -1.73 -19.16
C ILE A 189 -11.65 -2.76 -18.78
N ASP A 190 -11.77 -3.81 -19.58
CA ASP A 190 -12.73 -4.90 -19.34
C ASP A 190 -12.23 -5.78 -18.19
N CYS A 191 -12.86 -5.62 -17.04
CA CYS A 191 -12.56 -6.34 -15.82
C CYS A 191 -13.85 -6.77 -15.15
N THR A 192 -13.94 -8.04 -14.79
CA THR A 192 -15.13 -8.62 -14.19
C THR A 192 -15.00 -8.72 -12.65
N LYS A 193 -16.15 -8.99 -11.98
CA LYS A 193 -16.11 -9.29 -10.53
C LYS A 193 -15.28 -10.55 -10.24
N GLU A 194 -15.31 -11.52 -11.15
CA GLU A 194 -14.55 -12.76 -11.04
C GLU A 194 -13.04 -12.52 -11.09
N ASP A 195 -12.59 -11.55 -11.91
CA ASP A 195 -11.18 -11.15 -11.95
C ASP A 195 -10.70 -10.51 -10.63
N MET A 196 -11.63 -9.94 -9.86
CA MET A 196 -11.37 -9.37 -8.54
C MET A 196 -11.47 -10.41 -7.42
N ALA A 197 -11.64 -11.70 -7.72
CA ALA A 197 -11.73 -12.74 -6.72
C ALA A 197 -10.34 -13.31 -6.35
N PHE A 198 -10.00 -13.26 -5.06
CA PHE A 198 -8.82 -13.95 -4.55
C PHE A 198 -9.15 -15.43 -4.29
N VAL A 199 -8.37 -16.30 -4.90
CA VAL A 199 -8.45 -17.74 -4.71
C VAL A 199 -7.05 -18.25 -4.42
N PRO A 200 -6.81 -18.87 -3.25
CA PRO A 200 -5.50 -19.41 -2.89
C PRO A 200 -4.95 -20.42 -3.90
N LEU A 201 -3.63 -20.46 -4.06
CA LEU A 201 -2.95 -21.38 -4.97
C LEU A 201 -3.24 -22.83 -4.61
N PRO A 202 -3.46 -23.68 -5.63
CA PRO A 202 -3.98 -25.03 -5.40
C PRO A 202 -2.91 -26.10 -5.10
N ASN A 203 -1.62 -25.82 -5.37
CA ASN A 203 -0.59 -26.87 -5.30
C ASN A 203 0.82 -26.36 -5.09
N GLU A 204 1.73 -27.27 -4.73
CA GLU A 204 3.13 -27.00 -4.44
C GLU A 204 3.91 -26.36 -5.61
N ALA A 205 3.62 -26.75 -6.85
CA ALA A 205 4.33 -26.22 -8.02
C ALA A 205 4.06 -24.72 -8.22
N ASP A 206 2.82 -24.27 -7.96
CA ASP A 206 2.45 -22.88 -8.06
C ASP A 206 3.12 -22.03 -6.95
N TYR A 207 3.22 -22.56 -5.73
CA TYR A 207 3.97 -21.89 -4.64
C TYR A 207 5.47 -21.81 -4.95
N LEU A 208 6.07 -22.84 -5.52
CA LEU A 208 7.48 -22.80 -5.94
C LEU A 208 7.71 -21.78 -7.05
N MET A 209 6.77 -21.66 -7.99
CA MET A 209 6.83 -20.65 -9.04
C MET A 209 6.74 -19.23 -8.44
N LEU A 210 5.80 -18.98 -7.54
CA LEU A 210 5.69 -17.71 -6.81
C LEU A 210 7.01 -17.37 -6.09
N LEU A 211 7.57 -18.29 -5.31
CA LEU A 211 8.83 -18.07 -4.59
C LEU A 211 9.99 -17.77 -5.53
N SER A 212 10.08 -18.46 -6.67
CA SER A 212 11.13 -18.22 -7.68
C SER A 212 11.03 -16.82 -8.32
N ILE A 213 9.81 -16.29 -8.48
CA ILE A 213 9.59 -14.93 -8.95
C ILE A 213 10.04 -13.92 -7.87
N LEU A 214 9.68 -14.16 -6.62
CA LEU A 214 10.04 -13.28 -5.50
C LEU A 214 11.55 -13.26 -5.21
N GLU A 215 12.28 -14.34 -5.47
CA GLU A 215 13.74 -14.38 -5.39
C GLU A 215 14.45 -13.42 -6.34
N THR A 216 13.75 -12.92 -7.36
CA THR A 216 14.29 -11.91 -8.29
C THR A 216 14.30 -10.49 -7.72
N THR A 217 13.58 -10.24 -6.63
CA THR A 217 13.47 -8.93 -6.01
C THR A 217 14.71 -8.55 -5.21
N GLU A 218 15.01 -7.25 -5.15
CA GLU A 218 16.08 -6.73 -4.30
C GLU A 218 15.64 -6.80 -2.83
N PRO A 219 16.41 -7.44 -1.94
CA PRO A 219 16.05 -7.52 -0.54
C PRO A 219 16.33 -6.20 0.18
N ILE A 220 15.33 -5.63 0.85
CA ILE A 220 15.53 -4.53 1.81
C ILE A 220 16.20 -5.05 3.08
N HIS A 221 15.88 -6.28 3.46
CA HIS A 221 16.48 -6.97 4.60
C HIS A 221 17.01 -8.35 4.22
N GLN A 222 18.14 -8.73 4.80
CA GLN A 222 18.71 -10.09 4.64
C GLN A 222 17.68 -11.18 5.02
N ALA A 223 16.82 -10.92 6.01
CA ALA A 223 15.75 -11.83 6.42
C ALA A 223 14.77 -12.18 5.28
N TRP A 224 14.64 -11.35 4.25
CA TRP A 224 13.85 -11.65 3.07
C TRP A 224 14.41 -12.84 2.30
N THR A 225 15.68 -12.77 1.93
CA THR A 225 16.36 -13.85 1.20
C THR A 225 16.39 -15.15 2.00
N GLU A 226 16.68 -15.05 3.30
CA GLU A 226 16.69 -16.21 4.21
C GLU A 226 15.30 -16.82 4.34
N GLY A 227 14.25 -15.99 4.42
CA GLY A 227 12.86 -16.39 4.48
C GLY A 227 12.41 -17.14 3.22
N LEU A 228 12.68 -16.60 2.03
CA LEU A 228 12.36 -17.25 0.76
C LEU A 228 13.07 -18.61 0.63
N SER A 229 14.36 -18.67 0.97
CA SER A 229 15.15 -19.91 0.95
C SER A 229 14.58 -20.94 1.93
N TRP A 230 14.14 -20.51 3.11
CA TRP A 230 13.51 -21.39 4.10
C TRP A 230 12.17 -21.94 3.59
N LEU A 231 11.32 -21.08 3.03
CA LEU A 231 10.02 -21.48 2.46
C LEU A 231 10.19 -22.50 1.34
N THR A 232 11.12 -22.26 0.43
CA THR A 232 11.45 -23.20 -0.67
C THR A 232 11.94 -24.54 -0.15
N ALA A 233 12.82 -24.54 0.85
CA ALA A 233 13.35 -25.76 1.44
C ALA A 233 12.30 -26.58 2.23
N HIS A 234 11.23 -25.94 2.71
CA HIS A 234 10.17 -26.56 3.51
C HIS A 234 8.81 -26.53 2.80
N ILE A 235 8.80 -26.42 1.49
CA ILE A 235 7.60 -26.15 0.69
C ILE A 235 6.47 -27.13 0.98
N HIS A 236 6.75 -28.41 1.17
CA HIS A 236 5.74 -29.42 1.48
C HIS A 236 4.99 -29.11 2.79
N ASP A 237 5.71 -28.72 3.84
CA ASP A 237 5.13 -28.33 5.13
C ASP A 237 4.37 -26.99 5.02
N VAL A 238 4.88 -26.07 4.20
CA VAL A 238 4.24 -24.77 3.93
C VAL A 238 2.90 -24.98 3.24
N VAL A 239 2.84 -25.79 2.21
CA VAL A 239 1.59 -26.11 1.48
C VAL A 239 0.58 -26.79 2.40
N ALA A 240 1.00 -27.76 3.21
CA ALA A 240 0.10 -28.40 4.17
C ALA A 240 -0.48 -27.40 5.19
N ARG A 241 0.30 -26.39 5.62
CA ARG A 241 -0.20 -25.30 6.48
C ARG A 241 -1.15 -24.37 5.73
N ALA A 242 -0.84 -24.02 4.48
CA ALA A 242 -1.70 -23.21 3.63
C ALA A 242 -3.06 -23.87 3.39
N GLU A 243 -3.09 -25.18 3.07
CA GLU A 243 -4.32 -25.96 2.94
C GLU A 243 -5.15 -25.96 4.23
N HIS A 244 -4.51 -26.11 5.39
CA HIS A 244 -5.20 -26.03 6.66
C HIS A 244 -5.73 -24.60 6.91
N TYR A 245 -4.91 -23.58 6.69
CA TYR A 245 -5.27 -22.18 6.89
C TYR A 245 -6.43 -21.76 5.99
N GLN A 246 -6.51 -22.31 4.77
CA GLN A 246 -7.62 -22.09 3.84
C GLN A 246 -8.99 -22.47 4.45
N THR A 247 -9.03 -23.34 5.45
CA THR A 247 -10.30 -23.72 6.12
C THR A 247 -10.76 -22.74 7.22
N VAL A 248 -9.90 -21.81 7.63
CA VAL A 248 -10.14 -20.95 8.80
C VAL A 248 -9.82 -19.46 8.59
N TYR A 249 -9.23 -19.10 7.43
CA TYR A 249 -8.81 -17.72 7.16
C TYR A 249 -9.99 -16.76 6.96
N ASP A 250 -9.76 -15.49 7.17
CA ASP A 250 -10.72 -14.44 6.85
C ASP A 250 -10.71 -14.18 5.33
N SER A 251 -11.60 -14.87 4.62
CA SER A 251 -11.70 -14.74 3.17
C SER A 251 -12.08 -13.34 2.72
N ALA A 252 -12.91 -12.63 3.49
CA ALA A 252 -13.31 -11.27 3.17
C ALA A 252 -12.13 -10.29 3.28
N LEU A 253 -11.25 -10.47 4.27
CA LEU A 253 -10.01 -9.69 4.39
C LEU A 253 -9.12 -9.89 3.16
N PHE A 254 -8.88 -11.14 2.74
CA PHE A 254 -8.00 -11.43 1.61
C PHE A 254 -8.59 -10.96 0.28
N GLN A 255 -9.92 -10.97 0.13
CA GLN A 255 -10.60 -10.37 -1.01
C GLN A 255 -10.33 -8.86 -1.07
N ARG A 256 -10.56 -8.13 0.02
CA ARG A 256 -10.30 -6.69 0.08
C ARG A 256 -8.82 -6.37 -0.09
N LEU A 257 -7.91 -7.19 0.46
CA LEU A 257 -6.47 -7.04 0.30
C LEU A 257 -6.05 -7.13 -1.18
N TYR A 258 -6.51 -8.16 -1.88
CA TYR A 258 -6.26 -8.34 -3.30
C TYR A 258 -6.75 -7.15 -4.12
N GLN A 259 -7.98 -6.74 -3.90
CA GLN A 259 -8.57 -5.57 -4.56
C GLN A 259 -7.79 -4.28 -4.23
N TYR A 260 -7.31 -4.13 -3.01
CA TYR A 260 -6.53 -2.96 -2.60
C TYR A 260 -5.16 -2.89 -3.26
N ILE A 261 -4.47 -4.01 -3.39
CA ILE A 261 -3.20 -4.10 -4.11
C ILE A 261 -3.40 -3.71 -5.59
N ILE A 262 -4.42 -4.25 -6.26
CA ILE A 262 -4.76 -3.87 -7.63
C ILE A 262 -5.06 -2.37 -7.71
N TYR A 263 -5.94 -1.87 -6.85
CA TYR A 263 -6.31 -0.45 -6.81
C TYR A 263 -5.09 0.47 -6.75
N ARG A 264 -4.15 0.20 -5.85
CA ARG A 264 -2.93 0.98 -5.70
C ARG A 264 -2.10 1.06 -6.98
N HIS A 265 -2.10 -0.02 -7.75
CA HIS A 265 -1.26 -0.15 -8.94
C HIS A 265 -1.98 0.07 -10.27
N ILE A 266 -3.26 0.49 -10.27
CA ILE A 266 -3.98 0.87 -11.50
C ILE A 266 -3.19 1.84 -12.39
N PRO A 267 -2.45 2.85 -11.88
CA PRO A 267 -1.65 3.73 -12.75
C PRO A 267 -0.59 3.01 -13.59
N ARG A 268 -0.17 1.80 -13.18
CA ARG A 268 0.79 0.96 -13.93
C ARG A 268 0.21 0.37 -15.21
N LEU A 269 -1.11 0.38 -15.38
CA LEU A 269 -1.78 -0.04 -16.62
C LEU A 269 -1.44 0.84 -17.84
N ALA A 270 -0.74 1.95 -17.63
CA ALA A 270 -0.09 2.69 -18.71
C ALA A 270 1.08 1.92 -19.36
N ASP A 271 1.70 0.99 -18.63
CA ASP A 271 2.94 0.31 -19.01
C ASP A 271 2.79 -1.22 -19.08
N VAL A 272 1.76 -1.81 -18.46
CA VAL A 272 1.54 -3.27 -18.41
C VAL A 272 0.08 -3.62 -18.68
N SER A 273 -0.18 -4.88 -19.04
CA SER A 273 -1.53 -5.43 -19.25
C SER A 273 -2.31 -5.59 -17.96
N LEU A 274 -3.64 -5.73 -18.08
CA LEU A 274 -4.49 -6.06 -16.93
C LEU A 274 -4.11 -7.42 -16.34
N GLU A 275 -3.83 -8.40 -17.18
CA GLU A 275 -3.44 -9.76 -16.78
C GLU A 275 -2.19 -9.75 -15.90
N ALA A 276 -1.19 -8.94 -16.26
CA ALA A 276 0.02 -8.77 -15.47
C ALA A 276 -0.27 -8.11 -14.11
N LEU A 277 -1.12 -7.10 -14.07
CA LEU A 277 -1.54 -6.45 -12.83
C LEU A 277 -2.33 -7.39 -11.92
N LEU A 278 -3.27 -8.17 -12.48
CA LEU A 278 -4.04 -9.17 -11.74
C LEU A 278 -3.13 -10.26 -11.16
N ALA A 279 -2.16 -10.75 -11.95
CA ALA A 279 -1.18 -11.73 -11.50
C ALA A 279 -0.30 -11.17 -10.36
N TYR A 280 0.20 -9.94 -10.50
CA TYR A 280 0.94 -9.26 -9.44
C TYR A 280 0.11 -9.16 -8.14
N GLY A 281 -1.15 -8.72 -8.24
CA GLY A 281 -2.03 -8.58 -7.09
C GLY A 281 -2.32 -9.91 -6.41
N ARG A 282 -2.63 -10.95 -7.22
CA ARG A 282 -2.89 -12.31 -6.72
C ARG A 282 -1.67 -12.87 -6.00
N ASP A 283 -0.50 -12.85 -6.62
CA ASP A 283 0.71 -13.42 -6.07
C ASP A 283 1.21 -12.65 -4.83
N SER A 284 0.94 -11.34 -4.78
CA SER A 284 1.17 -10.52 -3.57
C SER A 284 0.27 -10.96 -2.41
N ALA A 285 -1.03 -11.10 -2.66
CA ALA A 285 -1.98 -11.59 -1.64
C ALA A 285 -1.68 -13.03 -1.23
N GLU A 286 -1.27 -13.87 -2.18
CA GLU A 286 -0.89 -15.27 -1.94
C GLU A 286 0.34 -15.40 -1.06
N TYR A 287 1.39 -14.59 -1.30
CA TYR A 287 2.54 -14.59 -0.41
C TYR A 287 2.15 -14.21 1.03
N ILE A 288 1.30 -13.19 1.18
CA ILE A 288 0.78 -12.78 2.49
C ILE A 288 -0.02 -13.91 3.13
N PHE A 289 -0.86 -14.60 2.35
CA PHE A 289 -1.64 -15.77 2.79
C PHE A 289 -0.74 -16.90 3.27
N MET A 290 0.27 -17.26 2.49
CA MET A 290 1.27 -18.27 2.83
C MET A 290 2.01 -17.91 4.12
N MET A 291 2.45 -16.66 4.28
CA MET A 291 3.15 -16.19 5.47
C MET A 291 2.22 -16.19 6.70
N ALA A 292 0.94 -15.85 6.53
CA ALA A 292 -0.06 -15.93 7.59
C ALA A 292 -0.31 -17.39 8.00
N ALA A 293 -0.34 -18.33 7.06
CA ALA A 293 -0.46 -19.77 7.33
C ALA A 293 0.73 -20.32 8.13
N VAL A 294 1.94 -19.79 7.89
CA VAL A 294 3.18 -20.26 8.57
C VAL A 294 3.37 -19.59 9.92
N HIS A 295 3.14 -18.28 10.01
CA HIS A 295 3.53 -17.46 11.17
C HIS A 295 2.32 -16.85 11.92
N GLY A 296 1.11 -16.90 11.35
CA GLY A 296 -0.05 -16.15 11.86
C GLY A 296 0.10 -14.63 11.63
N HIS A 297 -0.80 -13.86 12.25
CA HIS A 297 -0.74 -12.39 12.29
C HIS A 297 -0.82 -11.74 10.89
N GLU A 298 -1.94 -11.92 10.20
CA GLU A 298 -2.21 -11.48 8.82
C GLU A 298 -1.80 -10.02 8.60
N LEU A 299 -2.19 -9.11 9.49
CA LEU A 299 -1.91 -7.67 9.36
C LEU A 299 -0.41 -7.36 9.40
N VAL A 300 0.35 -8.13 10.20
CA VAL A 300 1.82 -8.01 10.24
C VAL A 300 2.43 -8.48 8.91
N GLN A 301 1.91 -9.57 8.32
CA GLN A 301 2.43 -10.07 7.04
C GLN A 301 2.10 -9.10 5.89
N MET A 302 0.94 -8.45 5.91
CA MET A 302 0.57 -7.40 4.97
C MET A 302 1.56 -6.22 5.03
N ALA A 303 1.87 -5.75 6.24
CA ALA A 303 2.80 -4.64 6.43
C ALA A 303 4.22 -5.00 5.96
N ARG A 304 4.73 -6.19 6.31
CA ARG A 304 6.06 -6.66 5.89
C ARG A 304 6.18 -6.85 4.38
N TRP A 305 5.12 -7.37 3.74
CA TRP A 305 5.08 -7.46 2.28
C TRP A 305 5.23 -6.08 1.63
N SER A 306 4.41 -5.12 2.05
CA SER A 306 4.43 -3.77 1.49
C SER A 306 5.77 -3.06 1.74
N GLU A 307 6.38 -3.25 2.91
CA GLU A 307 7.71 -2.73 3.23
C GLU A 307 8.78 -3.30 2.29
N GLN A 308 8.78 -4.62 2.06
CA GLN A 308 9.77 -5.29 1.22
C GLN A 308 9.60 -5.00 -0.28
N ILE A 309 8.36 -4.92 -0.76
CA ILE A 309 8.08 -4.84 -2.19
C ILE A 309 7.69 -3.43 -2.62
N GLU A 310 6.78 -2.77 -1.91
CA GLU A 310 6.19 -1.51 -2.37
C GLU A 310 7.01 -0.27 -1.99
N TYR A 311 7.95 -0.37 -1.05
CA TYR A 311 8.91 0.71 -0.76
C TYR A 311 9.99 0.84 -1.84
N ASP A 312 10.28 -0.24 -2.52
CA ASP A 312 11.18 -0.24 -3.67
C ASP A 312 10.37 -0.29 -4.98
N THR A 313 10.31 0.84 -5.67
CA THR A 313 9.59 0.95 -6.95
C THR A 313 10.17 0.06 -8.04
N ASP A 314 11.47 -0.30 -7.96
CA ASP A 314 12.14 -1.18 -8.90
C ASP A 314 11.70 -2.63 -8.67
N ASN A 315 11.44 -3.04 -7.42
CA ASN A 315 10.85 -4.34 -7.12
C ASN A 315 9.46 -4.48 -7.74
N VAL A 316 8.60 -3.46 -7.57
CA VAL A 316 7.27 -3.45 -8.19
C VAL A 316 7.37 -3.52 -9.71
N ALA A 317 8.24 -2.69 -10.33
CA ALA A 317 8.43 -2.66 -11.78
C ALA A 317 8.97 -4.00 -12.31
N ARG A 318 9.88 -4.63 -11.58
CA ARG A 318 10.46 -5.94 -11.91
C ARG A 318 9.41 -7.04 -11.90
N LEU A 319 8.60 -7.13 -10.84
CA LEU A 319 7.54 -8.13 -10.74
C LEU A 319 6.49 -7.94 -11.84
N LEU A 320 6.02 -6.73 -12.06
CA LEU A 320 5.08 -6.43 -13.14
C LEU A 320 5.66 -6.76 -14.51
N GLY A 321 6.95 -6.47 -14.76
CA GLY A 321 7.62 -6.82 -16.01
C GLY A 321 7.75 -8.33 -16.23
N ILE A 322 7.97 -9.12 -15.17
CA ILE A 322 7.98 -10.58 -15.25
C ILE A 322 6.59 -11.07 -15.66
N TYR A 323 5.52 -10.63 -14.96
CA TYR A 323 4.16 -11.04 -15.29
C TYR A 323 3.77 -10.61 -16.71
N GLU A 324 4.10 -9.38 -17.13
CA GLU A 324 3.85 -8.91 -18.50
C GLU A 324 4.48 -9.85 -19.54
N SER A 325 5.72 -10.34 -19.28
CA SER A 325 6.39 -11.26 -20.17
C SER A 325 5.76 -12.66 -20.24
N MET A 326 4.93 -13.04 -19.25
CA MET A 326 4.22 -14.32 -19.24
C MET A 326 2.93 -14.30 -20.08
N PHE A 327 2.35 -13.11 -20.29
CA PHE A 327 1.10 -12.93 -21.03
C PHE A 327 1.32 -12.32 -22.43
N SER A 328 2.56 -11.91 -22.76
CA SER A 328 2.96 -11.44 -24.08
C SER A 328 3.30 -12.62 -25.00
#